data_6b00ade54ec4d5982d3cc8c1a40e2dce
#
_entry.id   6b00ade54ec4d5982d3cc8c1a40e2dce
#
_cell.length_a   1.000
_cell.length_b   1.000
_cell.length_c   1.000
_cell.angle_alpha   90.00
_cell.angle_beta   90.00
_cell.angle_gamma   90.00
#
_symmetry.space_group_name_H-M   'P 1'
#
loop_
_entity.id
_entity.type
_entity.pdbx_description
1 polymer ?
#
loop_
_entity_poly.entity_id
_entity_poly.type
_entity_poly.pdbx_seq_one_letter_code
_entity_poly.pdbx_strand_id
1 'polypeptide(L)'
;MNKNRKVLITGGNGGIAQALKTLLEEENFQVFAPSRKEMDVTSLKSIQSVIGRFQPDILVNNAGYVVPQSIRNADYENTKRNIEINLLGTFWCAQAALASNPHTDIINIGSAAAIETHATWSEYCATKAAVVMATKCWAEDGIYSVCISPGRTRTKMRKGLFPAEDPSTLLDPVDFAKVVMKAIHKDYVSGSHIVVRKQNVEEILKGEAQE
;
A
#
# COMPACT_ATOMS: atom_id res chain seq x y z
N MET A 1 -1.98 -12.13 -21.22
CA MET A 1 -1.71 -10.81 -21.82
C MET A 1 -2.61 -9.77 -21.18
N ASN A 2 -2.06 -8.92 -20.29
CA ASN A 2 -2.86 -7.98 -19.45
C ASN A 2 -3.06 -6.59 -20.09
N LYS A 3 -3.08 -6.52 -21.41
CA LYS A 3 -3.26 -5.23 -22.11
C LYS A 3 -4.61 -4.62 -21.73
N ASN A 4 -4.56 -3.40 -21.18
CA ASN A 4 -5.70 -2.55 -20.79
C ASN A 4 -6.35 -2.81 -19.41
N ARG A 5 -5.80 -3.64 -18.50
CA ARG A 5 -6.34 -3.69 -17.14
C ARG A 5 -6.19 -2.33 -16.46
N LYS A 6 -7.23 -1.95 -15.72
CA LYS A 6 -7.30 -0.67 -15.00
C LYS A 6 -6.73 -0.83 -13.59
N VAL A 7 -5.71 -0.05 -13.27
CA VAL A 7 -5.07 -0.04 -11.94
C VAL A 7 -5.33 1.30 -11.26
N LEU A 8 -5.94 1.27 -10.08
CA LEU A 8 -6.09 2.45 -9.24
C LEU A 8 -5.12 2.37 -8.06
N ILE A 9 -4.29 3.41 -7.88
CA ILE A 9 -3.29 3.50 -6.81
C ILE A 9 -3.66 4.65 -5.88
N THR A 10 -4.08 4.38 -4.65
CA THR A 10 -4.42 5.44 -3.69
C THR A 10 -3.17 6.19 -3.22
N GLY A 11 -3.29 7.49 -2.95
CA GLY A 11 -2.15 8.30 -2.51
C GLY A 11 -1.09 8.52 -3.59
N GLY A 12 -1.53 8.83 -4.80
CA GLY A 12 -0.73 8.91 -6.02
C GLY A 12 0.50 9.83 -5.99
N ASN A 13 0.57 10.81 -5.08
CA ASN A 13 1.74 11.68 -4.94
C ASN A 13 2.91 11.03 -4.15
N GLY A 14 2.71 9.83 -3.61
CA GLY A 14 3.73 9.10 -2.87
C GLY A 14 4.84 8.55 -3.77
N GLY A 15 6.09 8.47 -3.26
CA GLY A 15 7.22 7.98 -4.05
C GLY A 15 7.04 6.55 -4.55
N ILE A 16 6.44 5.67 -3.74
CA ILE A 16 6.10 4.30 -4.15
C ILE A 16 5.03 4.30 -5.25
N ALA A 17 3.96 5.10 -5.09
CA ALA A 17 2.89 5.19 -6.08
C ALA A 17 3.40 5.69 -7.43
N GLN A 18 4.30 6.67 -7.46
CA GLN A 18 4.87 7.20 -8.69
C GLN A 18 5.79 6.19 -9.39
N ALA A 19 6.64 5.49 -8.63
CA ALA A 19 7.49 4.43 -9.17
C ALA A 19 6.64 3.28 -9.77
N LEU A 20 5.61 2.85 -9.04
CA LEU A 20 4.70 1.79 -9.51
C LEU A 20 3.91 2.24 -10.75
N LYS A 21 3.41 3.48 -10.76
CA LYS A 21 2.71 4.04 -11.92
C LYS A 21 3.56 3.97 -13.19
N THR A 22 4.83 4.39 -13.10
CA THR A 22 5.74 4.35 -14.26
C THR A 22 5.90 2.92 -14.81
N LEU A 23 6.19 1.93 -13.94
CA LEU A 23 6.35 0.55 -14.36
C LEU A 23 5.08 -0.05 -14.98
N LEU A 24 3.90 0.27 -14.44
CA LEU A 24 2.62 -0.19 -14.96
C LEU A 24 2.31 0.42 -16.35
N GLU A 25 2.60 1.71 -16.53
CA GLU A 25 2.40 2.39 -17.82
C GLU A 25 3.32 1.82 -18.91
N GLU A 26 4.57 1.46 -18.56
CA GLU A 26 5.50 0.76 -19.44
C GLU A 26 4.97 -0.61 -19.91
N GLU A 27 4.17 -1.29 -19.07
CA GLU A 27 3.51 -2.55 -19.41
C GLU A 27 2.09 -2.37 -20.03
N ASN A 28 1.71 -1.14 -20.40
CA ASN A 28 0.42 -0.80 -21.01
C ASN A 28 -0.81 -1.06 -20.13
N PHE A 29 -0.70 -0.93 -18.81
CA PHE A 29 -1.86 -0.82 -17.93
C PHE A 29 -2.48 0.58 -18.05
N GLN A 30 -3.80 0.66 -17.85
CA GLN A 30 -4.46 1.96 -17.67
C GLN A 30 -4.39 2.36 -16.20
N VAL A 31 -3.49 3.30 -15.85
CA VAL A 31 -3.23 3.66 -14.45
C VAL A 31 -3.89 4.96 -14.06
N PHE A 32 -4.59 4.95 -12.93
CA PHE A 32 -5.03 6.16 -12.25
C PHE A 32 -4.47 6.20 -10.83
N ALA A 33 -3.62 7.19 -10.56
CA ALA A 33 -2.99 7.40 -9.27
C ALA A 33 -3.41 8.77 -8.71
N PRO A 34 -4.64 8.90 -8.15
CA PRO A 34 -5.17 10.18 -7.69
C PRO A 34 -4.36 10.73 -6.51
N SER A 35 -4.13 12.04 -6.54
CA SER A 35 -3.69 12.81 -5.39
C SER A 35 -4.80 12.87 -4.33
N ARG A 36 -4.45 13.29 -3.08
CA ARG A 36 -5.47 13.48 -2.05
C ARG A 36 -6.57 14.47 -2.45
N LYS A 37 -6.26 15.47 -3.27
CA LYS A 37 -7.25 16.46 -3.75
C LYS A 37 -8.26 15.84 -4.71
N GLU A 38 -7.84 14.82 -5.48
CA GLU A 38 -8.68 14.11 -6.44
C GLU A 38 -9.45 12.97 -5.78
N MET A 39 -8.84 12.28 -4.81
CA MET A 39 -9.49 11.22 -4.02
C MET A 39 -8.99 11.24 -2.58
N ASP A 40 -9.82 11.69 -1.64
CA ASP A 40 -9.54 11.61 -0.21
C ASP A 40 -10.06 10.28 0.36
N VAL A 41 -9.15 9.42 0.81
CA VAL A 41 -9.47 8.10 1.38
C VAL A 41 -10.17 8.17 2.74
N THR A 42 -10.28 9.36 3.34
CA THR A 42 -11.08 9.59 4.57
C THR A 42 -12.53 10.03 4.28
N SER A 43 -12.90 10.13 2.99
CA SER A 43 -14.24 10.54 2.54
C SER A 43 -14.88 9.45 1.68
N LEU A 44 -15.89 8.77 2.23
CA LEU A 44 -16.68 7.76 1.50
C LEU A 44 -17.24 8.31 0.19
N LYS A 45 -17.74 9.54 0.17
CA LYS A 45 -18.28 10.19 -1.03
C LYS A 45 -17.19 10.36 -2.10
N SER A 46 -15.97 10.76 -1.70
CA SER A 46 -14.83 10.88 -2.61
C SER A 46 -14.43 9.54 -3.19
N ILE A 47 -14.30 8.51 -2.34
CA ILE A 47 -13.95 7.14 -2.72
C ILE A 47 -14.98 6.59 -3.72
N GLN A 48 -16.25 6.60 -3.37
CA GLN A 48 -17.34 6.06 -4.20
C GLN A 48 -17.43 6.76 -5.56
N SER A 49 -17.28 8.09 -5.59
CA SER A 49 -17.30 8.86 -6.83
C SER A 49 -16.15 8.50 -7.76
N VAL A 50 -14.94 8.36 -7.23
CA VAL A 50 -13.74 8.08 -8.03
C VAL A 50 -13.69 6.62 -8.46
N ILE A 51 -13.84 5.70 -7.53
CA ILE A 51 -13.74 4.26 -7.79
C ILE A 51 -14.92 3.79 -8.66
N GLY A 52 -16.15 4.24 -8.36
CA GLY A 52 -17.32 3.88 -9.17
C GLY A 52 -17.26 4.36 -10.62
N ARG A 53 -16.58 5.48 -10.88
CA ARG A 53 -16.34 5.98 -12.26
C ARG A 53 -15.20 5.24 -12.96
N PHE A 54 -14.10 4.97 -12.23
CA PHE A 54 -12.94 4.33 -12.81
C PHE A 54 -13.10 2.81 -12.96
N GLN A 55 -13.77 2.15 -12.00
CA GLN A 55 -14.02 0.69 -11.97
C GLN A 55 -12.71 -0.12 -12.16
N PRO A 56 -11.81 -0.12 -11.18
CA PRO A 56 -10.51 -0.75 -11.31
C PRO A 56 -10.61 -2.29 -11.38
N ASP A 57 -9.76 -2.90 -12.21
CA ASP A 57 -9.48 -4.34 -12.18
C ASP A 57 -8.50 -4.70 -11.07
N ILE A 58 -7.67 -3.73 -10.67
CA ILE A 58 -6.69 -3.85 -9.60
C ILE A 58 -6.73 -2.59 -8.73
N LEU A 59 -6.91 -2.78 -7.43
CA LEU A 59 -6.78 -1.71 -6.45
C LEU A 59 -5.47 -1.86 -5.69
N VAL A 60 -4.63 -0.82 -5.72
CA VAL A 60 -3.44 -0.72 -4.86
C VAL A 60 -3.72 0.27 -3.74
N ASN A 61 -3.96 -0.23 -2.53
CA ASN A 61 -4.10 0.58 -1.32
C ASN A 61 -2.73 1.02 -0.84
N ASN A 62 -2.28 2.20 -1.30
CA ASN A 62 -0.98 2.76 -0.98
C ASN A 62 -1.05 4.02 -0.10
N ALA A 63 -2.19 4.70 -0.03
CA ALA A 63 -2.34 5.87 0.85
C ALA A 63 -1.94 5.54 2.28
N GLY A 64 -1.14 6.40 2.90
CA GLY A 64 -0.65 6.18 4.25
C GLY A 64 -0.29 7.48 4.96
N TYR A 65 -0.33 7.42 6.28
CA TYR A 65 -0.04 8.52 7.17
C TYR A 65 0.68 8.00 8.42
N VAL A 66 1.69 8.71 8.86
CA VAL A 66 2.42 8.42 10.09
C VAL A 66 2.93 9.71 10.72
N VAL A 67 2.64 9.86 12.01
CA VAL A 67 3.23 10.87 12.89
C VAL A 67 3.66 10.12 14.14
N PRO A 68 4.97 10.02 14.42
CA PRO A 68 5.45 9.38 15.64
C PRO A 68 5.00 10.15 16.87
N GLN A 69 4.35 9.45 17.81
CA GLN A 69 3.93 10.04 19.09
C GLN A 69 3.87 8.98 20.19
N SER A 70 4.30 9.35 21.40
CA SER A 70 4.17 8.48 22.56
C SER A 70 2.69 8.37 22.95
N ILE A 71 2.21 7.17 23.25
CA ILE A 71 0.85 6.96 23.71
C ILE A 71 0.49 7.79 24.96
N ARG A 72 1.50 8.16 25.76
CA ARG A 72 1.31 8.99 26.96
C ARG A 72 0.85 10.40 26.65
N ASN A 73 1.27 10.95 25.48
CA ASN A 73 1.05 12.33 25.09
C ASN A 73 0.53 12.41 23.65
N ALA A 74 -0.14 11.33 23.19
CA ALA A 74 -0.66 11.26 21.83
C ALA A 74 -1.75 12.31 21.62
N ASP A 75 -1.69 13.00 20.49
CA ASP A 75 -2.74 13.86 20.02
C ASP A 75 -3.88 13.03 19.45
N TYR A 76 -5.10 13.22 19.93
CA TYR A 76 -6.28 12.45 19.53
C TYR A 76 -6.60 12.59 18.05
N GLU A 77 -6.41 13.77 17.47
CA GLU A 77 -6.68 14.00 16.04
C GLU A 77 -5.65 13.29 15.15
N ASN A 78 -4.38 13.24 15.58
CA ASN A 78 -3.37 12.43 14.89
C ASN A 78 -3.66 10.94 14.97
N THR A 79 -4.06 10.44 16.15
CA THR A 79 -4.46 9.04 16.34
C THR A 79 -5.64 8.69 15.44
N LYS A 80 -6.71 9.50 15.48
CA LYS A 80 -7.89 9.35 14.63
C LYS A 80 -7.52 9.35 13.15
N ARG A 81 -6.75 10.33 12.72
CA ARG A 81 -6.31 10.47 11.34
C ARG A 81 -5.47 9.28 10.86
N ASN A 82 -4.63 8.73 11.74
CA ASN A 82 -3.84 7.53 11.45
C ASN A 82 -4.77 6.35 11.14
N ILE A 83 -5.78 6.12 11.98
CA ILE A 83 -6.77 5.04 11.81
C ILE A 83 -7.63 5.30 10.55
N GLU A 84 -8.11 6.51 10.36
CA GLU A 84 -8.94 6.88 9.20
C GLU A 84 -8.23 6.65 7.86
N ILE A 85 -6.96 7.05 7.75
CA ILE A 85 -6.21 6.92 6.50
C ILE A 85 -5.72 5.49 6.29
N ASN A 86 -5.00 4.92 7.28
CA ASN A 86 -4.28 3.66 7.10
C ASN A 86 -5.20 2.43 7.18
N LEU A 87 -6.29 2.50 7.92
CA LEU A 87 -7.18 1.36 8.14
C LEU A 87 -8.53 1.57 7.47
N LEU A 88 -9.34 2.53 7.91
CA LEU A 88 -10.68 2.74 7.35
C LEU A 88 -10.63 3.05 5.86
N GLY A 89 -9.71 3.91 5.42
CA GLY A 89 -9.52 4.22 4.01
C GLY A 89 -9.19 2.99 3.16
N THR A 90 -8.36 2.08 3.69
CA THR A 90 -8.04 0.79 3.03
C THR A 90 -9.30 -0.08 2.87
N PHE A 91 -10.11 -0.22 3.92
CA PHE A 91 -11.36 -1.00 3.88
C PHE A 91 -12.39 -0.36 2.94
N TRP A 92 -12.61 0.94 3.04
CA TRP A 92 -13.61 1.64 2.21
C TRP A 92 -13.25 1.62 0.72
N CYS A 93 -11.96 1.76 0.39
CA CYS A 93 -11.52 1.63 -1.00
C CYS A 93 -11.72 0.21 -1.52
N ALA A 94 -11.39 -0.82 -0.72
CA ALA A 94 -11.64 -2.22 -1.09
C ALA A 94 -13.13 -2.51 -1.30
N GLN A 95 -13.99 -2.08 -0.37
CA GLN A 95 -15.44 -2.23 -0.48
C GLN A 95 -16.00 -1.54 -1.73
N ALA A 96 -15.58 -0.30 -2.00
CA ALA A 96 -16.03 0.44 -3.19
C ALA A 96 -15.55 -0.20 -4.49
N ALA A 97 -14.31 -0.71 -4.52
CA ALA A 97 -13.76 -1.39 -5.69
C ALA A 97 -14.53 -2.69 -5.99
N LEU A 98 -14.73 -3.54 -4.99
CA LEU A 98 -15.50 -4.79 -5.14
C LEU A 98 -16.98 -4.55 -5.46
N ALA A 99 -17.58 -3.48 -4.94
CA ALA A 99 -18.95 -3.10 -5.31
C ALA A 99 -19.06 -2.63 -6.77
N SER A 100 -18.01 -2.02 -7.32
CA SER A 100 -17.98 -1.57 -8.72
C SER A 100 -17.52 -2.66 -9.70
N ASN A 101 -16.64 -3.55 -9.27
CA ASN A 101 -16.15 -4.71 -10.01
C ASN A 101 -15.86 -5.85 -9.03
N PRO A 102 -16.73 -6.88 -8.93
CA PRO A 102 -16.56 -7.99 -7.98
C PRO A 102 -15.28 -8.82 -8.18
N HIS A 103 -14.61 -8.67 -9.32
CA HIS A 103 -13.38 -9.38 -9.66
C HIS A 103 -12.11 -8.52 -9.46
N THR A 104 -12.23 -7.39 -8.75
CA THR A 104 -11.07 -6.53 -8.45
C THR A 104 -10.04 -7.28 -7.60
N ASP A 105 -8.80 -7.34 -8.07
CA ASP A 105 -7.65 -7.79 -7.28
C ASP A 105 -7.21 -6.69 -6.33
N ILE A 106 -6.87 -7.03 -5.08
CA ILE A 106 -6.50 -6.07 -4.05
C ILE A 106 -5.04 -6.25 -3.64
N ILE A 107 -4.23 -5.22 -3.85
CA ILE A 107 -2.85 -5.17 -3.37
C ILE A 107 -2.75 -4.12 -2.27
N ASN A 108 -2.42 -4.54 -1.07
CA ASN A 108 -2.27 -3.65 0.07
C ASN A 108 -0.78 -3.31 0.31
N ILE A 109 -0.47 -2.02 0.40
CA ILE A 109 0.86 -1.59 0.83
C ILE A 109 0.88 -1.51 2.35
N GLY A 110 1.49 -2.54 2.95
CA GLY A 110 1.68 -2.65 4.39
C GLY A 110 2.83 -1.78 4.92
N SER A 111 3.58 -2.32 5.84
CA SER A 111 4.86 -1.80 6.35
C SER A 111 5.56 -2.90 7.15
N ALA A 112 6.89 -2.93 7.21
CA ALA A 112 7.63 -3.76 8.14
C ALA A 112 7.19 -3.52 9.61
N ALA A 113 6.71 -2.30 9.90
CA ALA A 113 6.11 -1.95 11.20
C ALA A 113 4.84 -2.75 11.57
N ALA A 114 4.28 -3.53 10.63
CA ALA A 114 3.19 -4.47 10.93
C ALA A 114 3.63 -5.66 11.80
N ILE A 115 4.92 -5.99 11.77
CA ILE A 115 5.53 -7.13 12.48
C ILE A 115 6.73 -6.72 13.34
N GLU A 116 7.12 -5.46 13.30
CA GLU A 116 8.22 -4.89 14.08
C GLU A 116 7.69 -3.82 15.02
N THR A 117 8.24 -3.80 16.26
CA THR A 117 7.87 -2.77 17.24
C THR A 117 8.76 -1.54 17.09
N HIS A 118 8.15 -0.36 17.12
CA HIS A 118 8.85 0.91 17.12
C HIS A 118 8.31 1.80 18.23
N ALA A 119 9.19 2.33 19.07
CA ALA A 119 8.81 3.33 20.06
C ALA A 119 8.11 4.50 19.37
N THR A 120 7.04 5.01 19.95
CA THR A 120 6.23 6.13 19.43
C THR A 120 5.41 5.86 18.16
N TRP A 121 5.29 4.59 17.70
CA TRP A 121 4.59 4.22 16.46
C TRP A 121 3.40 3.29 16.69
N SER A 122 2.87 3.20 17.92
CA SER A 122 1.84 2.21 18.28
C SER A 122 0.63 2.21 17.35
N GLU A 123 0.10 3.39 17.02
CA GLU A 123 -1.08 3.52 16.15
C GLU A 123 -0.77 3.07 14.71
N TYR A 124 0.41 3.46 14.21
CA TYR A 124 0.84 3.08 12.86
C TYR A 124 1.10 1.57 12.77
N CYS A 125 1.85 1.01 13.72
CA CYS A 125 2.10 -0.44 13.78
C CYS A 125 0.79 -1.21 13.84
N ALA A 126 -0.13 -0.81 14.72
CA ALA A 126 -1.43 -1.45 14.88
C ALA A 126 -2.27 -1.41 13.59
N THR A 127 -2.36 -0.25 12.92
CA THR A 127 -3.11 -0.14 11.65
C THR A 127 -2.48 -0.97 10.54
N LYS A 128 -1.16 -1.03 10.44
CA LYS A 128 -0.47 -1.84 9.43
C LYS A 128 -0.56 -3.35 9.72
N ALA A 129 -0.54 -3.77 10.98
CA ALA A 129 -0.81 -5.15 11.37
C ALA A 129 -2.25 -5.56 11.03
N ALA A 130 -3.23 -4.67 11.29
CA ALA A 130 -4.62 -4.90 10.91
C ALA A 130 -4.81 -5.07 9.39
N VAL A 131 -4.12 -4.28 8.56
CA VAL A 131 -4.16 -4.42 7.09
C VAL A 131 -3.59 -5.77 6.65
N VAL A 132 -2.50 -6.26 7.26
CA VAL A 132 -1.97 -7.60 6.97
C VAL A 132 -3.00 -8.68 7.29
N MET A 133 -3.64 -8.61 8.46
CA MET A 133 -4.67 -9.57 8.83
C MET A 133 -5.90 -9.49 7.92
N ALA A 134 -6.37 -8.28 7.59
CA ALA A 134 -7.48 -8.09 6.66
C ALA A 134 -7.19 -8.71 5.28
N THR A 135 -5.95 -8.56 4.77
CA THR A 135 -5.53 -9.18 3.51
C THR A 135 -5.72 -10.70 3.53
N LYS A 136 -5.34 -11.35 4.63
CA LYS A 136 -5.51 -12.81 4.79
C LYS A 136 -6.98 -13.21 4.85
N CYS A 137 -7.80 -12.46 5.60
CA CYS A 137 -9.24 -12.72 5.69
C CYS A 137 -9.92 -12.56 4.31
N TRP A 138 -9.57 -11.53 3.54
CA TRP A 138 -10.13 -11.34 2.19
C TRP A 138 -9.73 -12.46 1.23
N ALA A 139 -8.54 -13.04 1.40
CA ALA A 139 -8.15 -14.22 0.63
C ALA A 139 -9.01 -15.44 0.96
N GLU A 140 -9.36 -15.66 2.23
CA GLU A 140 -10.30 -16.72 2.64
C GLU A 140 -11.72 -16.47 2.10
N ASP A 141 -12.11 -15.20 1.91
CA ASP A 141 -13.37 -14.81 1.26
C ASP A 141 -13.33 -15.01 -0.27
N GLY A 142 -12.24 -15.54 -0.83
CA GLY A 142 -12.07 -15.80 -2.27
C GLY A 142 -11.65 -14.58 -3.10
N ILE A 143 -11.26 -13.49 -2.45
CA ILE A 143 -10.74 -12.29 -3.11
C ILE A 143 -9.23 -12.44 -3.29
N TYR A 144 -8.71 -12.26 -4.53
CA TYR A 144 -7.27 -12.17 -4.67
C TYR A 144 -6.74 -10.93 -3.94
N SER A 145 -6.04 -11.15 -2.84
CA SER A 145 -5.47 -10.07 -2.02
C SER A 145 -4.08 -10.44 -1.52
N VAL A 146 -3.12 -9.50 -1.65
CA VAL A 146 -1.73 -9.65 -1.21
C VAL A 146 -1.29 -8.39 -0.48
N CYS A 147 -0.51 -8.55 0.59
CA CYS A 147 0.08 -7.43 1.32
C CYS A 147 1.59 -7.37 1.09
N ILE A 148 2.08 -6.27 0.50
CA ILE A 148 3.51 -6.03 0.32
C ILE A 148 3.94 -4.92 1.28
N SER A 149 4.83 -5.26 2.19
CA SER A 149 5.27 -4.40 3.30
C SER A 149 6.67 -3.86 3.08
N PRO A 150 6.83 -2.57 2.76
CA PRO A 150 8.15 -1.97 2.66
C PRO A 150 8.83 -1.83 4.02
N GLY A 151 10.13 -2.02 4.04
CA GLY A 151 11.02 -1.56 5.11
C GLY A 151 11.32 -0.06 4.97
N ARG A 152 12.50 0.35 5.43
CA ARG A 152 12.98 1.75 5.30
C ARG A 152 13.20 2.10 3.83
N THR A 153 12.27 2.86 3.25
CA THR A 153 12.24 3.18 1.81
C THR A 153 12.51 4.66 1.58
N ARG A 154 13.28 4.99 0.55
CA ARG A 154 13.68 6.34 0.15
C ARG A 154 12.51 7.12 -0.43
N THR A 155 11.69 7.70 0.45
CA THR A 155 10.50 8.49 0.12
C THR A 155 10.53 9.86 0.80
N LYS A 156 9.71 10.81 0.31
CA LYS A 156 9.54 12.12 0.97
C LYS A 156 9.04 11.96 2.42
N MET A 157 8.14 11.01 2.67
CA MET A 157 7.66 10.70 4.02
C MET A 157 8.82 10.28 4.93
N ARG A 158 9.66 9.34 4.49
CA ARG A 158 10.82 8.87 5.26
C ARG A 158 11.80 9.99 5.53
N LYS A 159 12.12 10.79 4.52
CA LYS A 159 13.02 11.95 4.68
C LYS A 159 12.47 12.97 5.67
N GLY A 160 11.16 13.18 5.71
CA GLY A 160 10.53 14.09 6.68
C GLY A 160 10.64 13.59 8.13
N LEU A 161 10.55 12.26 8.34
CA LEU A 161 10.65 11.64 9.66
C LEU A 161 12.11 11.52 10.15
N PHE A 162 13.04 11.25 9.23
CA PHE A 162 14.45 10.95 9.52
C PHE A 162 15.36 11.73 8.56
N PRO A 163 15.48 13.07 8.72
CA PRO A 163 16.20 13.92 7.76
C PRO A 163 17.71 13.67 7.71
N ALA A 164 18.29 13.11 8.79
CA ALA A 164 19.73 12.80 8.89
C ALA A 164 20.07 11.35 8.43
N GLU A 165 19.07 10.56 8.03
CA GLU A 165 19.30 9.17 7.61
C GLU A 165 19.99 9.14 6.23
N ASP A 166 21.04 8.30 6.10
CA ASP A 166 21.76 8.13 4.84
C ASP A 166 20.86 7.46 3.78
N PRO A 167 20.54 8.16 2.68
CA PRO A 167 19.67 7.62 1.63
C PRO A 167 20.22 6.34 0.97
N SER A 168 21.55 6.14 1.00
CA SER A 168 22.18 4.95 0.43
C SER A 168 21.83 3.66 1.19
N THR A 169 21.38 3.77 2.45
CA THR A 169 20.97 2.61 3.29
C THR A 169 19.50 2.22 3.09
N LEU A 170 18.75 3.00 2.33
CA LEU A 170 17.32 2.83 2.15
C LEU A 170 17.00 1.94 0.93
N LEU A 171 15.85 1.26 1.00
CA LEU A 171 15.26 0.58 -0.14
C LEU A 171 14.86 1.60 -1.22
N ASP A 172 15.17 1.31 -2.48
CA ASP A 172 14.74 2.13 -3.60
C ASP A 172 13.23 1.94 -3.85
N PRO A 173 12.44 3.03 -4.02
CA PRO A 173 11.02 2.90 -4.37
C PRO A 173 10.76 2.12 -5.66
N VAL A 174 11.67 2.17 -6.64
CA VAL A 174 11.53 1.41 -7.90
C VAL A 174 11.70 -0.08 -7.66
N ASP A 175 12.69 -0.49 -6.86
CA ASP A 175 12.88 -1.91 -6.55
C ASP A 175 11.71 -2.46 -5.71
N PHE A 176 11.18 -1.66 -4.78
CA PHE A 176 9.95 -2.03 -4.09
C PHE A 176 8.76 -2.16 -5.06
N ALA A 177 8.60 -1.22 -5.99
CA ALA A 177 7.54 -1.25 -6.99
C ALA A 177 7.62 -2.49 -7.89
N LYS A 178 8.82 -2.96 -8.26
CA LYS A 178 9.01 -4.24 -8.99
C LYS A 178 8.44 -5.43 -8.22
N VAL A 179 8.60 -5.45 -6.88
CA VAL A 179 7.98 -6.52 -6.06
C VAL A 179 6.45 -6.40 -6.05
N VAL A 180 5.90 -5.19 -6.03
CA VAL A 180 4.45 -4.98 -6.18
C VAL A 180 3.95 -5.44 -7.55
N MET A 181 4.73 -5.25 -8.62
CA MET A 181 4.41 -5.78 -9.96
C MET A 181 4.26 -7.31 -9.95
N LYS A 182 5.11 -8.05 -9.22
CA LYS A 182 4.96 -9.50 -9.06
C LYS A 182 3.59 -9.87 -8.46
N ALA A 183 3.09 -9.13 -7.46
CA ALA A 183 1.76 -9.34 -6.90
C ALA A 183 0.65 -9.03 -7.93
N ILE A 184 0.81 -7.99 -8.74
CA ILE A 184 -0.11 -7.63 -9.83
C ILE A 184 -0.16 -8.70 -10.92
N HIS A 185 0.96 -9.36 -11.18
CA HIS A 185 1.06 -10.51 -12.10
C HIS A 185 0.61 -11.84 -11.48
N LYS A 186 0.23 -11.84 -10.18
CA LYS A 186 -0.21 -13.02 -9.42
C LYS A 186 0.89 -14.06 -9.19
N ASP A 187 2.15 -13.62 -9.09
CA ASP A 187 3.28 -14.48 -8.75
C ASP A 187 3.24 -14.96 -7.28
N TYR A 188 2.40 -14.33 -6.44
CA TYR A 188 2.20 -14.72 -5.05
C TYR A 188 0.83 -15.37 -4.85
N VAL A 189 0.76 -16.30 -3.91
CA VAL A 189 -0.50 -16.88 -3.46
C VAL A 189 -1.35 -15.81 -2.77
N SER A 190 -2.68 -15.85 -2.97
CA SER A 190 -3.60 -14.96 -2.26
C SER A 190 -3.48 -15.14 -0.75
N GLY A 191 -3.51 -14.06 0.00
CA GLY A 191 -3.27 -14.03 1.44
C GLY A 191 -1.79 -13.86 1.84
N SER A 192 -0.86 -13.90 0.88
CA SER A 192 0.57 -13.71 1.18
C SER A 192 0.88 -12.34 1.77
N HIS A 193 1.84 -12.31 2.70
CA HIS A 193 2.42 -11.10 3.26
C HIS A 193 3.92 -11.08 3.02
N ILE A 194 4.39 -10.21 2.14
CA ILE A 194 5.79 -10.12 1.73
C ILE A 194 6.44 -8.88 2.34
N VAL A 195 7.48 -9.06 3.14
CA VAL A 195 8.25 -7.95 3.73
C VAL A 195 9.50 -7.69 2.92
N VAL A 196 9.57 -6.51 2.31
CA VAL A 196 10.62 -6.11 1.39
C VAL A 196 11.56 -5.11 2.06
N ARG A 197 12.82 -5.47 2.18
CA ARG A 197 13.91 -4.63 2.70
C ARG A 197 15.00 -4.49 1.66
N LYS A 198 15.86 -3.51 1.84
CA LYS A 198 17.04 -3.34 0.97
C LYS A 198 17.90 -4.61 0.90
N GLN A 199 17.97 -5.34 2.01
CA GLN A 199 18.82 -6.53 2.13
C GLN A 199 18.28 -7.77 1.40
N ASN A 200 16.94 -7.85 1.19
CA ASN A 200 16.32 -9.05 0.60
C ASN A 200 15.61 -8.80 -0.74
N VAL A 201 15.55 -7.55 -1.21
CA VAL A 201 14.79 -7.22 -2.42
C VAL A 201 15.30 -7.95 -3.66
N GLU A 202 16.61 -8.12 -3.81
CA GLU A 202 17.19 -8.84 -4.95
C GLU A 202 16.82 -10.32 -4.96
N GLU A 203 16.82 -10.99 -3.80
CA GLU A 203 16.42 -12.39 -3.64
C GLU A 203 14.93 -12.57 -3.96
N ILE A 204 14.08 -11.65 -3.45
CA ILE A 204 12.64 -11.64 -3.76
C ILE A 204 12.40 -11.48 -5.27
N LEU A 205 13.13 -10.57 -5.92
CA LEU A 205 12.98 -10.33 -7.36
C LEU A 205 13.42 -11.53 -8.20
N LYS A 206 14.45 -12.25 -7.77
CA LYS A 206 14.90 -13.50 -8.43
C LYS A 206 13.98 -14.69 -8.17
N GLY A 207 13.05 -14.60 -7.20
CA GLY A 207 12.19 -15.71 -6.79
C GLY A 207 12.89 -16.73 -5.87
N GLU A 208 14.00 -16.35 -5.26
CA GLU A 208 14.82 -17.20 -4.37
C GLU A 208 14.42 -17.06 -2.89
N ALA A 209 13.66 -16.02 -2.53
CA ALA A 209 13.18 -15.83 -1.16
C ALA A 209 12.09 -16.86 -0.84
N GLN A 210 12.39 -17.74 0.12
CA GLN A 210 11.40 -18.63 0.73
C GLN A 210 10.40 -17.81 1.57
N GLU A 211 9.15 -18.23 1.58
CA GLU A 211 8.03 -17.70 2.38
C GLU A 211 8.31 -17.67 3.88
#